data_e7eb53bd25374785a488c068a5e6ebda
#
_entry.id   e7eb53bd25374785a488c068a5e6ebda
#
_cell.length_a   1.000
_cell.length_b   1.000
_cell.length_c   1.000
_cell.angle_alpha   90.00
_cell.angle_beta   90.00
_cell.angle_gamma   90.00
#
_symmetry.space_group_name_H-M   'P 1'
#
loop_
_entity.id
_entity.type
_entity.pdbx_description
1 polymer ?
#
loop_
_entity_poly.entity_id
_entity_poly.type
_entity_poly.pdbx_seq_one_letter_code
_entity_poly.pdbx_strand_id
1 'polypeptide(L)'
;MMRNTNYEEMDLIALPSSTLITEDNVSELNEKLKSVIAEKYDRELKMVEITRGSDLERNIKNSIIDYINENNIIFRTNNLKLKVIEDFMIGLSGYGILQPLMDDDEIEEIYVYAPDKIWYLKDGKNVLSDIRFDSSEKLKSYIDNALEE
;
A
#
# COMPACT_ATOMS: atom_id res chain seq x y z
N MET A 1 -30.29 -25.78 15.17
CA MET A 1 -29.76 -25.40 15.94
C MET A 1 -29.06 -25.14 15.95
N MET A 2 -29.27 -25.01 15.44
CA MET A 2 -28.59 -24.55 16.14
C MET A 2 -28.04 -24.23 15.98
N ARG A 3 -28.37 -24.04 15.42
CA ARG A 3 -27.90 -23.55 16.12
C ARG A 3 -27.49 -23.20 16.23
N ASN A 4 -28.04 -23.18 15.58
CA ASN A 4 -27.64 -22.79 16.51
C ASN A 4 -27.31 -22.53 16.75
N THR A 5 -27.66 -22.31 16.37
CA THR A 5 -27.29 -21.92 17.30
C THR A 5 -26.71 -21.78 17.56
N ASN A 6 -26.87 -21.87 17.40
CA ASN A 6 -26.26 -21.62 18.22
C ASN A 6 -25.41 -21.71 18.02
N TYR A 7 -25.34 -21.62 17.44
CA TYR A 7 -24.47 -21.46 17.80
C TYR A 7 -24.32 -20.96 17.63
N GLU A 8 -24.67 -20.91 17.38
CA GLU A 8 -24.68 -20.23 17.71
C GLU A 8 -24.66 -19.53 18.17
N GLU A 9 -24.90 -19.48 18.34
CA GLU A 9 -24.69 -18.70 19.04
C GLU A 9 -23.97 -18.73 19.80
N MET A 10 -23.69 -19.12 20.17
CA MET A 10 -22.96 -19.08 20.82
C MET A 10 -21.90 -19.07 20.89
N ASP A 11 -22.14 -19.49 20.92
CA ASP A 11 -20.84 -19.38 20.82
C ASP A 11 -20.38 -18.50 19.76
N LEU A 12 -21.14 -18.08 18.95
CA LEU A 12 -20.90 -17.03 18.03
C LEU A 12 -20.41 -15.77 18.69
N ILE A 13 -20.71 -15.63 19.94
CA ILE A 13 -20.29 -14.47 20.71
C ILE A 13 -18.79 -14.44 20.87
N ALA A 14 -18.18 -15.61 20.95
CA ALA A 14 -16.75 -15.71 21.19
C ALA A 14 -15.92 -15.54 19.92
N LEU A 15 -16.56 -15.63 18.75
CA LEU A 15 -15.85 -15.54 17.50
C LEU A 15 -15.80 -14.12 16.99
N PRO A 16 -14.62 -13.63 16.63
CA PRO A 16 -14.55 -12.29 16.05
C PRO A 16 -15.27 -12.26 14.71
N SER A 17 -15.87 -11.14 14.43
CA SER A 17 -16.54 -10.94 13.16
C SER A 17 -15.52 -10.92 12.03
N SER A 18 -15.85 -11.57 10.93
CA SER A 18 -15.06 -11.48 9.72
C SER A 18 -15.42 -10.22 8.97
N THR A 19 -14.45 -9.61 8.34
CA THR A 19 -14.66 -8.46 7.49
C THR A 19 -14.36 -8.85 6.05
N LEU A 20 -15.34 -8.69 5.18
CA LEU A 20 -15.14 -8.98 3.77
C LEU A 20 -14.69 -7.74 3.04
N ILE A 21 -13.57 -7.84 2.37
CA ILE A 21 -13.00 -6.73 1.59
C ILE A 21 -13.31 -6.95 0.13
N THR A 22 -13.91 -5.94 -0.46
CA THR A 22 -14.19 -5.86 -1.89
C THR A 22 -13.60 -4.57 -2.42
N GLU A 23 -13.73 -4.37 -3.73
CA GLU A 23 -13.26 -3.13 -4.33
C GLU A 23 -13.94 -1.89 -3.75
N ASP A 24 -15.12 -2.07 -3.16
CA ASP A 24 -15.89 -0.95 -2.63
C ASP A 24 -15.38 -0.43 -1.28
N ASN A 25 -14.75 -1.29 -0.47
CA ASN A 25 -14.33 -0.88 0.87
C ASN A 25 -12.83 -1.01 1.11
N VAL A 26 -12.05 -1.17 0.04
CA VAL A 26 -10.58 -1.27 0.16
C VAL A 26 -9.99 -0.03 0.82
N SER A 27 -10.54 1.15 0.55
CA SER A 27 -9.99 2.38 1.11
C SER A 27 -10.06 2.41 2.63
N GLU A 28 -11.10 1.83 3.21
CA GLU A 28 -11.21 1.78 4.67
C GLU A 28 -10.13 0.88 5.25
N LEU A 29 -9.85 -0.24 4.60
CA LEU A 29 -8.78 -1.12 5.04
C LEU A 29 -7.43 -0.42 4.93
N ASN A 30 -7.20 0.30 3.82
CA ASN A 30 -5.95 1.01 3.64
C ASN A 30 -5.70 2.03 4.74
N GLU A 31 -6.75 2.74 5.18
CA GLU A 31 -6.59 3.70 6.26
C GLU A 31 -6.22 3.03 7.57
N LYS A 32 -6.82 1.88 7.84
CA LYS A 32 -6.47 1.13 9.05
C LYS A 32 -5.04 0.60 8.98
N LEU A 33 -4.63 0.11 7.83
CA LEU A 33 -3.26 -0.37 7.65
C LEU A 33 -2.27 0.76 7.83
N LYS A 34 -2.57 1.95 7.31
CA LYS A 34 -1.71 3.10 7.49
C LYS A 34 -1.49 3.41 8.97
N SER A 35 -2.57 3.39 9.75
CA SER A 35 -2.48 3.65 11.19
C SER A 35 -1.65 2.61 11.90
N VAL A 36 -1.89 1.33 11.61
CA VAL A 36 -1.20 0.25 12.27
C VAL A 36 0.30 0.28 11.95
N ILE A 37 0.63 0.45 10.68
CA ILE A 37 2.02 0.46 10.25
C ILE A 37 2.73 1.72 10.73
N ALA A 38 2.06 2.87 10.69
CA ALA A 38 2.65 4.11 11.17
C ALA A 38 2.99 4.04 12.65
N GLU A 39 2.13 3.39 13.42
CA GLU A 39 2.39 3.25 14.86
C GLU A 39 3.53 2.27 15.14
N LYS A 40 3.51 1.14 14.46
CA LYS A 40 4.50 0.09 14.72
C LYS A 40 5.89 0.46 14.22
N TYR A 41 5.97 1.16 13.09
CA TYR A 41 7.24 1.49 12.45
C TYR A 41 7.48 3.00 12.42
N ASP A 42 6.99 3.72 13.44
CA ASP A 42 7.06 5.17 13.48
C ASP A 42 8.47 5.70 13.24
N ARG A 43 9.44 5.15 13.96
CA ARG A 43 10.81 5.62 13.84
C ARG A 43 11.39 5.29 12.47
N GLU A 44 11.21 4.05 12.05
CA GLU A 44 11.78 3.60 10.78
C GLU A 44 11.24 4.38 9.61
N LEU A 45 9.94 4.67 9.62
CA LEU A 45 9.32 5.39 8.51
C LEU A 45 9.77 6.83 8.42
N LYS A 46 10.21 7.41 9.54
CA LYS A 46 10.68 8.79 9.56
C LYS A 46 12.15 8.89 9.18
N MET A 47 12.93 7.86 9.46
CA MET A 47 14.38 7.96 9.36
C MET A 47 15.00 7.15 8.23
N VAL A 48 14.28 6.16 7.71
CA VAL A 48 14.84 5.24 6.73
C VAL A 48 13.91 5.13 5.53
N GLU A 49 14.50 5.12 4.36
CA GLU A 49 13.75 4.85 3.15
C GLU A 49 13.48 3.36 3.04
N ILE A 50 12.28 3.01 2.59
CA ILE A 50 11.91 1.62 2.40
C ILE A 50 12.38 1.20 1.02
N THR A 51 13.43 0.39 0.98
CA THR A 51 14.00 -0.09 -0.26
C THR A 51 13.42 -1.44 -0.62
N ARG A 52 13.24 -1.63 -1.91
CA ARG A 52 12.73 -2.88 -2.44
C ARG A 52 13.69 -4.02 -2.08
N GLY A 53 13.13 -5.12 -1.57
CA GLY A 53 13.92 -6.28 -1.17
C GLY A 53 14.61 -6.16 0.16
N SER A 54 14.42 -5.05 0.87
CA SER A 54 15.06 -4.85 2.17
C SER A 54 14.36 -5.66 3.26
N ASP A 55 15.06 -5.82 4.39
CA ASP A 55 14.47 -6.45 5.54
C ASP A 55 13.29 -5.65 6.07
N LEU A 56 13.40 -4.34 6.05
CA LEU A 56 12.31 -3.47 6.52
C LEU A 56 11.06 -3.68 5.68
N GLU A 57 11.20 -3.72 4.37
CA GLU A 57 10.05 -3.96 3.50
C GLU A 57 9.40 -5.30 3.83
N ARG A 58 10.21 -6.34 3.99
CA ARG A 58 9.70 -7.67 4.30
C ARG A 58 8.98 -7.68 5.65
N ASN A 59 9.56 -7.02 6.65
CA ASN A 59 8.97 -6.98 7.98
C ASN A 59 7.63 -6.24 7.96
N ILE A 60 7.55 -5.14 7.23
CA ILE A 60 6.31 -4.39 7.12
C ILE A 60 5.24 -5.23 6.42
N LYS A 61 5.62 -5.89 5.34
CA LYS A 61 4.69 -6.74 4.60
C LYS A 61 4.17 -7.88 5.48
N ASN A 62 5.05 -8.48 6.27
CA ASN A 62 4.63 -9.54 7.21
C ASN A 62 3.68 -9.00 8.26
N SER A 63 3.90 -7.79 8.74
CA SER A 63 3.01 -7.16 9.71
C SER A 63 1.62 -6.93 9.13
N ILE A 64 1.55 -6.56 7.84
CA ILE A 64 0.29 -6.39 7.16
C ILE A 64 -0.45 -7.72 7.08
N ILE A 65 0.26 -8.78 6.70
CA ILE A 65 -0.33 -10.12 6.61
C ILE A 65 -0.82 -10.59 7.97
N ASP A 66 -0.02 -10.35 9.02
CA ASP A 66 -0.43 -10.71 10.37
C ASP A 66 -1.69 -9.97 10.79
N TYR A 67 -1.77 -8.68 10.48
CA TYR A 67 -2.94 -7.88 10.81
C TYR A 67 -4.19 -8.45 10.11
N ILE A 68 -4.04 -8.79 8.83
CA ILE A 68 -5.14 -9.35 8.05
C ILE A 68 -5.64 -10.65 8.70
N ASN A 69 -4.71 -11.51 9.09
CA ASN A 69 -5.07 -12.79 9.69
C ASN A 69 -5.66 -12.64 11.08
N GLU A 70 -5.08 -11.78 11.90
CA GLU A 70 -5.52 -11.60 13.29
C GLU A 70 -6.89 -10.94 13.38
N ASN A 71 -7.26 -10.17 12.39
CA ASN A 71 -8.53 -9.46 12.39
C ASN A 71 -9.58 -10.12 11.49
N ASN A 72 -9.30 -11.34 11.04
CA ASN A 72 -10.23 -12.12 10.24
C ASN A 72 -10.72 -11.36 9.00
N ILE A 73 -9.78 -10.71 8.33
CA ILE A 73 -10.09 -9.98 7.11
C ILE A 73 -10.04 -10.94 5.94
N ILE A 74 -11.13 -11.02 5.20
CA ILE A 74 -11.29 -11.92 4.08
C ILE A 74 -11.46 -11.08 2.83
N PHE A 75 -10.72 -11.40 1.78
CA PHE A 75 -10.83 -10.69 0.51
C PHE A 75 -11.72 -11.46 -0.45
N ARG A 76 -12.48 -10.74 -1.27
CA ARG A 76 -13.37 -11.36 -2.22
C ARG A 76 -12.62 -12.33 -3.15
N THR A 77 -11.42 -11.95 -3.55
CA THR A 77 -10.55 -12.84 -4.34
C THR A 77 -9.13 -12.74 -3.81
N ASN A 78 -8.34 -13.78 -4.10
CA ASN A 78 -6.93 -13.74 -3.73
C ASN A 78 -6.17 -12.68 -4.50
N ASN A 79 -6.57 -12.45 -5.76
CA ASN A 79 -5.92 -11.40 -6.55
C ASN A 79 -6.13 -10.02 -5.93
N LEU A 80 -7.31 -9.77 -5.38
CA LEU A 80 -7.57 -8.51 -4.69
C LEU A 80 -6.67 -8.35 -3.48
N LYS A 81 -6.49 -9.43 -2.71
CA LYS A 81 -5.60 -9.41 -1.56
C LYS A 81 -4.18 -9.05 -1.94
N LEU A 82 -3.67 -9.71 -2.97
CA LEU A 82 -2.30 -9.46 -3.43
C LEU A 82 -2.15 -8.02 -3.94
N LYS A 83 -3.15 -7.54 -4.67
CA LYS A 83 -3.11 -6.17 -5.19
C LYS A 83 -3.13 -5.14 -4.06
N VAL A 84 -3.96 -5.36 -3.04
CA VAL A 84 -4.05 -4.43 -1.92
C VAL A 84 -2.71 -4.33 -1.19
N ILE A 85 -2.08 -5.48 -0.93
CA ILE A 85 -0.79 -5.49 -0.23
C ILE A 85 0.27 -4.81 -1.08
N GLU A 86 0.31 -5.11 -2.37
CA GLU A 86 1.31 -4.52 -3.26
C GLU A 86 1.11 -3.00 -3.37
N ASP A 87 -0.12 -2.56 -3.58
CA ASP A 87 -0.40 -1.12 -3.70
C ASP A 87 -0.06 -0.38 -2.42
N PHE A 88 -0.33 -1.00 -1.26
CA PHE A 88 0.01 -0.39 0.00
C PHE A 88 1.52 -0.20 0.14
N MET A 89 2.29 -1.23 -0.21
CA MET A 89 3.74 -1.15 -0.11
C MET A 89 4.31 -0.10 -1.06
N ILE A 90 3.77 -0.02 -2.27
CA ILE A 90 4.19 0.99 -3.24
C ILE A 90 3.94 2.39 -2.69
N GLY A 91 2.74 2.62 -2.15
CA GLY A 91 2.40 3.92 -1.59
C GLY A 91 3.25 4.29 -0.39
N LEU A 92 3.65 3.30 0.38
CA LEU A 92 4.42 3.53 1.59
C LEU A 92 5.85 3.97 1.27
N SER A 93 6.43 3.40 0.24
CA SER A 93 7.83 3.67 -0.09
C SER A 93 8.06 5.03 -0.74
N GLY A 94 7.02 5.70 -1.23
CA GLY A 94 7.19 6.94 -1.96
C GLY A 94 7.98 6.78 -3.25
N TYR A 95 9.11 6.12 -3.17
CA TYR A 95 9.92 5.82 -4.35
C TYR A 95 9.18 4.88 -5.29
N GLY A 96 8.52 3.88 -4.72
CA GLY A 96 7.82 2.88 -5.50
C GLY A 96 6.67 3.43 -6.33
N ILE A 97 6.22 4.64 -6.02
CA ILE A 97 5.10 5.21 -6.74
C ILE A 97 5.45 5.45 -8.21
N LEU A 98 6.71 5.71 -8.51
CA LEU A 98 7.19 5.89 -9.87
C LEU A 98 7.67 4.59 -10.52
N GLN A 99 7.69 3.50 -9.77
CA GLN A 99 8.23 2.24 -10.27
C GLN A 99 7.55 1.76 -11.55
N PRO A 100 6.22 1.84 -11.69
CA PRO A 100 5.59 1.42 -12.93
C PRO A 100 6.10 2.18 -14.16
N LEU A 101 6.42 3.46 -13.99
CA LEU A 101 6.97 4.25 -15.09
C LEU A 101 8.43 3.90 -15.34
N MET A 102 9.18 3.64 -14.27
CA MET A 102 10.59 3.31 -14.40
C MET A 102 10.80 1.92 -15.01
N ASP A 103 9.84 1.03 -14.81
CA ASP A 103 9.91 -0.32 -15.36
C ASP A 103 9.49 -0.41 -16.83
N ASP A 104 8.89 0.64 -17.37
CA ASP A 104 8.44 0.65 -18.77
C ASP A 104 9.60 1.07 -19.66
N ASP A 105 10.13 0.10 -20.41
CA ASP A 105 11.30 0.34 -21.27
C ASP A 105 11.04 1.36 -22.37
N GLU A 106 9.76 1.61 -22.69
CA GLU A 106 9.42 2.56 -23.75
C GLU A 106 9.34 4.00 -23.25
N ILE A 107 9.37 4.21 -21.95
CA ILE A 107 9.39 5.55 -21.37
C ILE A 107 10.81 6.05 -21.34
N GLU A 108 11.04 7.20 -21.99
CA GLU A 108 12.38 7.77 -22.14
C GLU A 108 12.76 8.68 -21.00
N GLU A 109 11.79 9.46 -20.49
CA GLU A 109 12.04 10.40 -19.42
C GLU A 109 10.79 10.56 -18.57
N ILE A 110 11.01 10.91 -17.30
CA ILE A 110 9.92 11.15 -16.35
C ILE A 110 10.16 12.54 -15.76
N TYR A 111 9.12 13.37 -15.77
CA TYR A 111 9.18 14.74 -15.27
C TYR A 111 8.21 14.89 -14.11
N VAL A 112 8.69 15.30 -12.94
CA VAL A 112 7.84 15.53 -11.77
C VAL A 112 7.82 17.02 -11.49
N TYR A 113 6.72 17.68 -11.83
CA TYR A 113 6.58 19.12 -11.65
C TYR A 113 5.89 19.46 -10.33
N ALA A 114 5.03 18.58 -9.87
CA ALA A 114 4.28 18.77 -8.65
C ALA A 114 3.80 17.39 -8.19
N PRO A 115 3.32 17.26 -6.95
CA PRO A 115 2.85 15.95 -6.49
C PRO A 115 1.81 15.32 -7.40
N ASP A 116 0.96 16.14 -8.03
CA ASP A 116 -0.09 15.65 -8.91
C ASP A 116 0.20 15.90 -10.38
N LYS A 117 1.44 16.26 -10.73
CA LYS A 117 1.79 16.54 -12.11
C LYS A 117 3.06 15.79 -12.47
N ILE A 118 2.88 14.53 -12.80
CA ILE A 118 3.96 13.65 -13.22
C ILE A 118 3.72 13.32 -14.70
N TRP A 119 4.66 13.77 -15.52
CA TRP A 119 4.61 13.57 -16.97
C TRP A 119 5.68 12.57 -17.37
N TYR A 120 5.49 11.91 -18.48
CA TYR A 120 6.55 11.07 -19.05
C TYR A 120 6.57 11.21 -20.55
N LEU A 121 7.75 10.94 -21.11
CA LEU A 121 7.97 10.98 -22.55
C LEU A 121 7.98 9.56 -23.07
N LYS A 122 7.06 9.27 -23.99
CA LYS A 122 6.94 7.94 -24.59
C LYS A 122 6.58 8.11 -26.04
N ASP A 123 7.36 7.45 -26.93
CA ASP A 123 7.15 7.52 -28.38
C ASP A 123 7.14 8.96 -28.88
N GLY A 124 8.01 9.79 -28.30
CA GLY A 124 8.14 11.18 -28.71
C GLY A 124 7.01 12.09 -28.25
N LYS A 125 6.15 11.60 -27.36
CA LYS A 125 5.02 12.37 -26.86
C LYS A 125 5.06 12.52 -25.36
N ASN A 126 4.71 13.69 -24.87
CA ASN A 126 4.57 13.94 -23.45
C ASN A 126 3.18 13.54 -22.99
N VAL A 127 3.13 12.68 -21.98
CA VAL A 127 1.87 12.15 -21.47
C VAL A 127 1.77 12.47 -19.97
N LEU A 128 0.60 12.97 -19.56
CA LEU A 128 0.35 13.19 -18.13
C LEU A 128 -0.04 11.87 -17.49
N SER A 129 0.70 11.47 -16.48
CA SER A 129 0.45 10.22 -15.76
C SER A 129 -0.70 10.38 -14.76
N ASP A 130 -1.39 9.27 -14.49
CA ASP A 130 -2.39 9.22 -13.42
C ASP A 130 -1.75 9.07 -12.05
N ILE A 131 -0.46 8.80 -12.01
CA ILE A 131 0.28 8.61 -10.77
C ILE A 131 0.51 9.94 -10.09
N ARG A 132 0.38 9.97 -8.78
CA ARG A 132 0.60 11.18 -7.99
C ARG A 132 1.14 10.84 -6.62
N PHE A 133 1.91 11.76 -6.06
CA PHE A 133 2.30 11.68 -4.66
C PHE A 133 1.15 12.18 -3.80
N ASP A 134 1.01 11.61 -2.60
CA ASP A 134 -0.08 12.00 -1.69
C ASP A 134 0.05 13.44 -1.22
N SER A 135 1.27 13.96 -1.16
CA SER A 135 1.49 15.29 -0.61
C SER A 135 2.82 15.85 -1.10
N SER A 136 3.01 17.15 -0.88
CA SER A 136 4.28 17.79 -1.18
C SER A 136 5.40 17.21 -0.33
N GLU A 137 5.08 16.83 0.90
CA GLU A 137 6.07 16.24 1.80
C GLU A 137 6.57 14.90 1.28
N LYS A 138 5.66 14.07 0.72
CA LYS A 138 6.07 12.80 0.14
C LYS A 138 6.97 13.02 -1.07
N LEU A 139 6.64 13.99 -1.91
CA LEU A 139 7.46 14.31 -3.06
C LEU A 139 8.84 14.80 -2.61
N LYS A 140 8.87 15.65 -1.59
CA LYS A 140 10.13 16.17 -1.09
C LYS A 140 11.00 15.04 -0.54
N SER A 141 10.40 14.11 0.20
CA SER A 141 11.13 12.96 0.74
C SER A 141 11.74 12.13 -0.38
N TYR A 142 10.97 11.91 -1.43
CA TYR A 142 11.46 11.15 -2.57
C TYR A 142 12.67 11.86 -3.21
N ILE A 143 12.57 13.17 -3.41
CA ILE A 143 13.65 13.93 -4.03
C ILE A 143 14.89 13.90 -3.15
N ASP A 144 14.72 14.12 -1.85
CA ASP A 144 15.85 14.13 -0.91
C ASP A 144 16.57 12.78 -0.92
N ASN A 145 15.83 11.68 -0.93
CA ASN A 145 16.40 10.35 -0.93
C ASN A 145 17.12 10.06 -2.25
N ALA A 146 16.55 10.49 -3.36
CA ALA A 146 17.14 10.24 -4.66
C ALA A 146 18.46 10.98 -4.83
N LEU A 147 18.58 12.16 -4.22
CA LEU A 147 19.80 12.95 -4.34
C LEU A 147 20.94 12.49 -3.44
N GLU A 148 20.62 11.65 -2.46
CA GLU A 148 21.64 11.13 -1.56
C GLU A 148 22.41 9.95 -2.15
N GLU A 149 21.96 9.45 -3.27
CA GLU A 149 22.66 8.37 -3.95
C GLU A 149 23.74 8.95 -4.84
#